data_197f4c4fbfbc83b81b0dfb7e1de764bf
#
_entry.id   197f4c4fbfbc83b81b0dfb7e1de764bf
#
_cell.length_a   1.000
_cell.length_b   1.000
_cell.length_c   1.000
_cell.angle_alpha   90.00
_cell.angle_beta   90.00
_cell.angle_gamma   90.00
#
_symmetry.space_group_name_H-M   'P 1'
#
loop_
_entity.id
_entity.type
_entity.pdbx_description
1 polymer ?
#
loop_
_entity_poly.entity_id
_entity_poly.type
_entity_poly.pdbx_seq_one_letter_code
_entity_poly.pdbx_strand_id
1 'polypeptide(L)'
;MIKIKPLDVILWTFRRNENDVVNLYNVLSPVMQVASGGNMLNFGYWDKSDTTPIMAQNRLCDLVGNMAELDSAKSLLDIGSGLSSPALRWASSYPEIEISCVNINYLQLQTAKNRLKQEISNFSIYEINSTSTMLPFPNNSADRIIALESAQHFKPFKDFISESNRILKKDGIFTFAIPVTGEKSNIKNLGMLSFTWPSEHYDKDFILE
;
A
#
# COMPACT_ATOMS: atom_id res chain seq x y z
N MET A 1 10.17 12.22 20.10
CA MET A 1 8.83 12.14 20.73
C MET A 1 7.81 12.57 19.70
N ILE A 2 6.91 11.66 19.29
CA ILE A 2 5.86 11.93 18.30
C ILE A 2 4.84 12.86 18.96
N LYS A 3 4.65 14.07 18.43
CA LYS A 3 3.65 15.04 18.92
C LYS A 3 2.40 14.94 18.07
N ILE A 4 1.39 14.23 18.52
CA ILE A 4 0.06 14.21 17.91
C ILE A 4 -0.76 15.33 18.55
N LYS A 5 -1.24 16.28 17.75
CA LYS A 5 -2.12 17.35 18.23
C LYS A 5 -3.58 16.85 18.19
N PRO A 6 -4.46 17.28 19.13
CA PRO A 6 -5.88 16.90 19.09
C PRO A 6 -6.56 17.25 17.76
N LEU A 7 -6.13 18.34 17.11
CA LEU A 7 -6.62 18.72 15.78
C LEU A 7 -6.26 17.70 14.69
N ASP A 8 -5.09 17.07 14.79
CA ASP A 8 -4.66 16.06 13.82
C ASP A 8 -5.59 14.84 13.88
N VAL A 9 -6.01 14.44 15.10
CA VAL A 9 -6.96 13.33 15.30
C VAL A 9 -8.34 13.66 14.70
N ILE A 10 -8.80 14.89 14.84
CA ILE A 10 -10.05 15.35 14.21
C ILE A 10 -9.92 15.35 12.69
N LEU A 11 -8.79 15.83 12.17
CA LEU A 11 -8.53 15.86 10.74
C LEU A 11 -8.40 14.45 10.14
N TRP A 12 -8.03 13.44 10.91
CA TRP A 12 -8.03 12.05 10.44
C TRP A 12 -9.42 11.53 10.06
N THR A 13 -10.48 12.15 10.55
CA THR A 13 -11.86 11.78 10.22
C THR A 13 -12.33 12.35 8.87
N PHE A 14 -11.61 13.34 8.31
CA PHE A 14 -11.98 14.01 7.06
C PHE A 14 -10.99 13.67 5.93
N ARG A 15 -11.16 12.51 5.30
CA ARG A 15 -10.34 12.09 4.15
C ARG A 15 -11.15 12.19 2.87
N ARG A 16 -11.35 13.39 2.40
CA ARG A 16 -12.16 13.68 1.22
C ARG A 16 -11.36 13.62 -0.08
N ASN A 17 -10.06 13.78 0.01
CA ASN A 17 -9.16 13.89 -1.12
C ASN A 17 -7.75 13.37 -0.78
N GLU A 18 -6.87 13.33 -1.77
CA GLU A 18 -5.49 12.82 -1.65
C GLU A 18 -4.65 13.60 -0.62
N ASN A 19 -4.85 14.93 -0.50
CA ASN A 19 -4.13 15.73 0.49
C ASN A 19 -4.48 15.31 1.92
N ASP A 20 -5.74 14.95 2.17
CA ASP A 20 -6.16 14.45 3.47
C ASP A 20 -5.47 13.11 3.79
N VAL A 21 -5.28 12.25 2.80
CA VAL A 21 -4.53 10.98 2.93
C VAL A 21 -3.06 11.24 3.23
N VAL A 22 -2.43 12.17 2.50
CA VAL A 22 -1.03 12.58 2.74
C VAL A 22 -0.87 13.12 4.16
N ASN A 23 -1.73 14.03 4.60
CA ASN A 23 -1.68 14.61 5.95
C ASN A 23 -1.85 13.55 7.04
N LEU A 24 -2.76 12.59 6.84
CA LEU A 24 -2.91 11.48 7.75
C LEU A 24 -1.60 10.71 7.91
N TYR A 25 -1.05 10.21 6.80
CA TYR A 25 0.12 9.34 6.85
C TYR A 25 1.39 10.06 7.29
N ASN A 26 1.48 11.39 7.13
CA ASN A 26 2.56 12.18 7.72
C ASN A 26 2.59 12.08 9.25
N VAL A 27 1.44 11.89 9.89
CA VAL A 27 1.32 11.75 11.35
C VAL A 27 1.25 10.27 11.75
N LEU A 28 0.53 9.45 11.00
CA LEU A 28 0.27 8.06 11.35
C LEU A 28 1.48 7.15 11.09
N SER A 29 2.26 7.38 10.03
CA SER A 29 3.39 6.51 9.70
C SER A 29 4.40 6.36 10.85
N PRO A 30 4.87 7.42 11.52
CA PRO A 30 5.76 7.28 12.67
C PRO A 30 5.14 6.51 13.83
N VAL A 31 3.82 6.64 14.03
CA VAL A 31 3.09 5.89 15.08
C VAL A 31 3.07 4.40 14.74
N MET A 32 2.74 4.06 13.50
CA MET A 32 2.71 2.68 13.03
C MET A 32 4.10 2.03 13.10
N GLN A 33 5.16 2.76 12.72
CA GLN A 33 6.55 2.29 12.82
C GLN A 33 6.92 1.91 14.27
N VAL A 34 6.56 2.76 15.25
CA VAL A 34 6.81 2.47 16.67
C VAL A 34 5.95 1.29 17.15
N ALA A 35 4.68 1.24 16.75
CA ALA A 35 3.75 0.20 17.19
C ALA A 35 4.10 -1.18 16.60
N SER A 36 4.54 -1.23 15.35
CA SER A 36 4.91 -2.49 14.67
C SER A 36 6.37 -2.88 14.90
N GLY A 37 7.24 -1.92 15.27
CA GLY A 37 8.67 -2.12 15.35
C GLY A 37 9.37 -2.19 13.99
N GLY A 38 8.71 -1.76 12.89
CA GLY A 38 9.23 -1.84 11.53
C GLY A 38 8.74 -0.72 10.62
N ASN A 39 9.04 -0.85 9.34
CA ASN A 39 8.72 0.17 8.33
C ASN A 39 7.56 -0.24 7.39
N MET A 40 6.95 -1.39 7.59
CA MET A 40 5.73 -1.76 6.89
C MET A 40 4.52 -1.06 7.53
N LEU A 41 3.61 -0.56 6.69
CA LEU A 41 2.42 0.17 7.13
C LEU A 41 1.12 -0.63 6.95
N ASN A 42 1.23 -1.91 6.54
CA ASN A 42 0.09 -2.81 6.44
C ASN A 42 -0.24 -3.46 7.79
N PHE A 43 -1.47 -3.97 7.93
CA PHE A 43 -1.94 -4.63 9.17
C PHE A 43 -1.48 -6.07 9.29
N GLY A 44 -1.04 -6.68 8.18
CA GLY A 44 -0.54 -8.04 8.13
C GLY A 44 -1.64 -9.10 8.01
N TYR A 45 -1.20 -10.30 7.63
CA TYR A 45 -2.01 -11.51 7.62
C TYR A 45 -1.60 -12.38 8.81
N TRP A 46 -2.43 -12.37 9.85
CA TRP A 46 -2.16 -13.00 11.13
C TRP A 46 -2.46 -14.50 11.12
N ASP A 47 -1.49 -15.28 11.57
CA ASP A 47 -1.65 -16.69 11.89
C ASP A 47 -1.49 -16.90 13.41
N LYS A 48 -1.92 -18.05 13.91
CA LYS A 48 -1.77 -18.44 15.33
C LYS A 48 -0.33 -18.45 15.81
N SER A 49 0.62 -18.63 14.91
CA SER A 49 2.07 -18.63 15.19
C SER A 49 2.69 -17.23 15.24
N ASP A 50 2.00 -16.18 14.78
CA ASP A 50 2.55 -14.84 14.76
C ASP A 50 2.54 -14.23 16.16
N THR A 51 3.72 -13.83 16.63
CA THR A 51 3.91 -13.21 17.94
C THR A 51 4.19 -11.71 17.85
N THR A 52 4.45 -11.19 16.65
CA THR A 52 4.78 -9.79 16.41
C THR A 52 4.07 -9.27 15.15
N PRO A 53 3.74 -7.95 15.09
CA PRO A 53 3.19 -7.35 13.88
C PRO A 53 4.06 -7.56 12.63
N ILE A 54 5.39 -7.50 12.78
CA ILE A 54 6.32 -7.69 11.66
C ILE A 54 6.16 -9.07 11.02
N MET A 55 5.92 -10.12 11.80
CA MET A 55 5.72 -11.47 11.25
C MET A 55 4.45 -11.52 10.39
N ALA A 56 3.35 -10.97 10.88
CA ALA A 56 2.10 -10.90 10.13
C ALA A 56 2.21 -10.00 8.88
N GLN A 57 2.92 -8.88 8.99
CA GLN A 57 3.17 -7.97 7.88
C GLN A 57 4.01 -8.64 6.78
N ASN A 58 5.07 -9.35 7.17
CA ASN A 58 5.90 -10.12 6.24
C ASN A 58 5.08 -11.21 5.55
N ARG A 59 4.24 -11.92 6.29
CA ARG A 59 3.37 -12.98 5.76
C ARG A 59 2.39 -12.44 4.72
N LEU A 60 1.76 -11.29 4.97
CA LEU A 60 0.88 -10.66 3.99
C LEU A 60 1.64 -10.26 2.72
N CYS A 61 2.84 -9.69 2.89
CA CYS A 61 3.71 -9.31 1.79
C CYS A 61 4.09 -10.51 0.91
N ASP A 62 4.48 -11.64 1.54
CA ASP A 62 4.82 -12.88 0.84
C ASP A 62 3.60 -13.47 0.12
N LEU A 63 2.43 -13.49 0.79
CA LEU A 63 1.19 -13.99 0.21
C LEU A 63 0.83 -13.22 -1.06
N VAL A 64 0.85 -11.89 -0.99
CA VAL A 64 0.51 -11.02 -2.14
C VAL A 64 1.55 -11.17 -3.26
N GLY A 65 2.84 -11.26 -2.93
CA GLY A 65 3.90 -11.51 -3.89
C GLY A 65 3.75 -12.86 -4.62
N ASN A 66 3.37 -13.90 -3.89
CA ASN A 66 3.08 -15.22 -4.47
C ASN A 66 1.83 -15.19 -5.36
N MET A 67 0.76 -14.53 -4.93
CA MET A 67 -0.45 -14.37 -5.74
C MET A 67 -0.21 -13.57 -7.02
N ALA A 68 0.73 -12.65 -6.99
CA ALA A 68 1.17 -11.89 -8.16
C ALA A 68 2.18 -12.65 -9.02
N GLU A 69 2.60 -13.87 -8.65
CA GLU A 69 3.60 -14.66 -9.37
C GLU A 69 4.87 -13.85 -9.67
N LEU A 70 5.45 -13.21 -8.65
CA LEU A 70 6.61 -12.32 -8.81
C LEU A 70 7.86 -13.06 -9.28
N ASP A 71 7.94 -14.37 -9.07
CA ASP A 71 9.03 -15.23 -9.52
C ASP A 71 9.16 -15.29 -11.05
N SER A 72 8.08 -15.04 -11.77
CA SER A 72 8.04 -15.02 -13.25
C SER A 72 8.06 -13.62 -13.85
N ALA A 73 8.07 -12.55 -13.02
CA ALA A 73 7.96 -11.17 -13.45
C ALA A 73 9.32 -10.50 -13.62
N LYS A 74 9.40 -9.55 -14.55
CA LYS A 74 10.56 -8.66 -14.72
C LYS A 74 10.28 -7.23 -14.26
N SER A 75 9.02 -6.83 -14.24
CA SER A 75 8.62 -5.48 -13.82
C SER A 75 7.39 -5.50 -12.91
N LEU A 76 7.47 -4.75 -11.82
CA LEU A 76 6.41 -4.58 -10.82
C LEU A 76 6.13 -3.10 -10.59
N LEU A 77 4.87 -2.70 -10.58
CA LEU A 77 4.42 -1.43 -10.01
C LEU A 77 3.79 -1.67 -8.64
N ASP A 78 4.39 -1.10 -7.59
CA ASP A 78 3.86 -1.09 -6.23
C ASP A 78 3.10 0.24 -6.02
N ILE A 79 1.76 0.19 -6.10
CA ILE A 79 0.92 1.39 -6.08
C ILE A 79 0.44 1.68 -4.64
N GLY A 80 0.83 2.86 -4.13
CA GLY A 80 0.66 3.24 -2.73
C GLY A 80 1.71 2.59 -1.84
N SER A 81 2.95 2.56 -2.32
CA SER A 81 4.10 1.85 -1.73
C SER A 81 4.47 2.27 -0.29
N GLY A 82 3.92 3.38 0.18
CA GLY A 82 4.20 3.91 1.52
C GLY A 82 5.70 4.20 1.73
N LEU A 83 6.33 3.47 2.65
CA LEU A 83 7.77 3.53 2.94
C LEU A 83 8.57 2.51 2.11
N SER A 84 8.02 1.93 1.07
CA SER A 84 8.62 0.96 0.13
C SER A 84 9.26 -0.27 0.81
N SER A 85 8.75 -0.65 1.98
CA SER A 85 9.26 -1.83 2.69
C SER A 85 8.80 -3.15 2.08
N PRO A 86 7.56 -3.28 1.58
CA PRO A 86 7.16 -4.43 0.77
C PRO A 86 8.04 -4.59 -0.48
N ALA A 87 8.30 -3.51 -1.21
CA ALA A 87 9.15 -3.52 -2.40
C ALA A 87 10.56 -4.04 -2.09
N LEU A 88 11.15 -3.60 -0.97
CA LEU A 88 12.44 -4.10 -0.51
C LEU A 88 12.43 -5.60 -0.24
N ARG A 89 11.36 -6.10 0.42
CA ARG A 89 11.19 -7.53 0.68
C ARG A 89 11.08 -8.33 -0.62
N TRP A 90 10.26 -7.87 -1.57
CA TRP A 90 10.11 -8.52 -2.86
C TRP A 90 11.42 -8.50 -3.66
N ALA A 91 12.13 -7.36 -3.73
CA ALA A 91 13.42 -7.28 -4.39
C ALA A 91 14.47 -8.23 -3.77
N SER A 92 14.44 -8.42 -2.46
CA SER A 92 15.32 -9.39 -1.79
C SER A 92 15.00 -10.83 -2.13
N SER A 93 13.72 -11.16 -2.36
CA SER A 93 13.28 -12.50 -2.76
C SER A 93 13.41 -12.75 -4.26
N TYR A 94 13.30 -11.72 -5.07
CA TYR A 94 13.30 -11.74 -6.53
C TYR A 94 14.28 -10.68 -7.07
N PRO A 95 15.60 -10.88 -7.00
CA PRO A 95 16.61 -9.83 -7.22
C PRO A 95 16.65 -9.30 -8.67
N GLU A 96 16.11 -10.04 -9.64
CA GLU A 96 16.08 -9.65 -11.05
C GLU A 96 14.86 -8.77 -11.42
N ILE A 97 13.92 -8.53 -10.45
CA ILE A 97 12.73 -7.74 -10.70
C ILE A 97 13.03 -6.24 -10.62
N GLU A 98 12.53 -5.48 -11.58
CA GLU A 98 12.52 -4.03 -11.52
C GLU A 98 11.23 -3.55 -10.85
N ILE A 99 11.33 -2.79 -9.74
CA ILE A 99 10.18 -2.34 -8.96
C ILE A 99 10.07 -0.81 -9.02
N SER A 100 8.93 -0.32 -9.50
CA SER A 100 8.55 1.09 -9.43
C SER A 100 7.57 1.31 -8.29
N CYS A 101 8.02 1.97 -7.24
CA CYS A 101 7.25 2.34 -6.07
C CYS A 101 6.52 3.66 -6.32
N VAL A 102 5.20 3.61 -6.50
CA VAL A 102 4.37 4.79 -6.75
C VAL A 102 3.66 5.20 -5.48
N ASN A 103 3.80 6.45 -5.07
CA ASN A 103 3.12 6.98 -3.89
C ASN A 103 2.80 8.47 -4.05
N ILE A 104 1.63 8.87 -3.57
CA ILE A 104 1.20 10.28 -3.54
C ILE A 104 1.96 11.07 -2.45
N ASN A 105 2.40 10.42 -1.38
CA ASN A 105 3.11 11.05 -0.27
C ASN A 105 4.61 11.16 -0.54
N TYR A 106 5.03 12.33 -0.99
CA TYR A 106 6.43 12.62 -1.31
C TYR A 106 7.39 12.44 -0.12
N LEU A 107 6.97 12.76 1.11
CA LEU A 107 7.81 12.61 2.30
C LEU A 107 8.08 11.14 2.61
N GLN A 108 7.10 10.26 2.41
CA GLN A 108 7.31 8.82 2.55
C GLN A 108 8.32 8.31 1.51
N LEU A 109 8.19 8.72 0.24
CA LEU A 109 9.14 8.35 -0.82
C LEU A 109 10.55 8.84 -0.52
N GLN A 110 10.71 10.08 -0.05
CA GLN A 110 12.03 10.58 0.37
C GLN A 110 12.64 9.76 1.51
N THR A 111 11.81 9.40 2.50
CA THR A 111 12.23 8.56 3.62
C THR A 111 12.65 7.17 3.14
N ALA A 112 11.85 6.55 2.27
CA ALA A 112 12.15 5.27 1.64
C ALA A 112 13.46 5.33 0.84
N LYS A 113 13.61 6.32 -0.04
CA LYS A 113 14.81 6.51 -0.87
C LYS A 113 16.09 6.65 -0.03
N ASN A 114 16.04 7.41 1.06
CA ASN A 114 17.20 7.59 1.94
C ASN A 114 17.57 6.29 2.64
N ARG A 115 16.60 5.49 3.07
CA ARG A 115 16.82 4.18 3.67
C ARG A 115 17.37 3.18 2.64
N LEU A 116 16.74 3.10 1.47
CA LEU A 116 17.17 2.19 0.40
C LEU A 116 18.63 2.44 -0.02
N LYS A 117 19.08 3.68 -0.08
CA LYS A 117 20.48 4.01 -0.37
C LYS A 117 21.47 3.47 0.67
N GLN A 118 21.05 3.32 1.91
CA GLN A 118 21.91 2.82 3.00
C GLN A 118 21.92 1.30 3.07
N GLU A 119 20.79 0.68 2.73
CA GLU A 119 20.60 -0.77 2.88
C GLU A 119 20.98 -1.56 1.62
N ILE A 120 21.01 -0.91 0.42
CA ILE A 120 21.01 -1.68 -0.84
C ILE A 120 21.75 -0.96 -1.97
N SER A 121 22.80 -1.59 -2.47
CA SER A 121 23.48 -1.18 -3.71
C SER A 121 23.01 -1.91 -4.98
N ASN A 122 22.25 -3.02 -4.85
CA ASN A 122 22.09 -3.99 -5.94
C ASN A 122 20.65 -4.24 -6.42
N PHE A 123 19.62 -3.52 -5.89
CA PHE A 123 18.23 -3.72 -6.32
C PHE A 123 17.73 -2.60 -7.23
N SER A 124 16.94 -2.96 -8.24
CA SER A 124 16.31 -2.00 -9.16
C SER A 124 14.97 -1.52 -8.59
N ILE A 125 15.03 -0.60 -7.59
CA ILE A 125 13.85 0.03 -6.98
C ILE A 125 13.86 1.52 -7.28
N TYR A 126 12.75 2.04 -7.83
CA TYR A 126 12.56 3.42 -8.24
C TYR A 126 11.39 4.05 -7.51
N GLU A 127 11.58 5.26 -6.98
CA GLU A 127 10.56 6.01 -6.25
C GLU A 127 9.90 7.04 -7.16
N ILE A 128 8.59 6.95 -7.34
CA ILE A 128 7.82 7.79 -8.27
C ILE A 128 6.67 8.47 -7.51
N ASN A 129 6.67 9.81 -7.49
CA ASN A 129 5.58 10.56 -6.87
C ASN A 129 4.47 10.81 -7.89
N SER A 130 3.36 10.11 -7.73
CA SER A 130 2.19 10.21 -8.60
C SER A 130 0.91 9.79 -7.86
N THR A 131 -0.23 10.23 -8.39
CA THR A 131 -1.55 9.68 -8.03
C THR A 131 -1.76 8.30 -8.65
N SER A 132 -2.59 7.48 -8.02
CA SER A 132 -2.97 6.16 -8.53
C SER A 132 -3.93 6.20 -9.72
N THR A 133 -4.59 7.34 -9.95
CA THR A 133 -5.61 7.52 -11.00
C THR A 133 -5.07 8.14 -12.29
N MET A 134 -3.78 8.50 -12.31
CA MET A 134 -3.07 9.00 -13.49
C MET A 134 -1.59 8.62 -13.39
N LEU A 135 -1.28 7.39 -13.76
CA LEU A 135 0.03 6.80 -13.60
C LEU A 135 0.96 7.15 -14.78
N PRO A 136 2.21 7.57 -14.53
CA PRO A 136 3.14 8.05 -15.57
C PRO A 136 3.85 6.89 -16.29
N PHE A 137 3.09 5.89 -16.72
CA PHE A 137 3.64 4.73 -17.44
C PHE A 137 2.94 4.53 -18.78
N PRO A 138 3.65 3.99 -19.77
CA PRO A 138 3.06 3.64 -21.07
C PRO A 138 2.01 2.52 -20.95
N ASN A 139 1.16 2.40 -21.96
CA ASN A 139 0.26 1.26 -22.09
C ASN A 139 1.07 -0.04 -22.21
N ASN A 140 0.55 -1.13 -21.65
CA ASN A 140 1.14 -2.48 -21.76
C ASN A 140 2.63 -2.52 -21.37
N SER A 141 3.01 -1.87 -20.27
CA SER A 141 4.42 -1.72 -19.87
C SER A 141 4.82 -2.53 -18.63
N ALA A 142 3.88 -2.94 -17.77
CA ALA A 142 4.16 -3.66 -16.54
C ALA A 142 3.73 -5.13 -16.59
N ASP A 143 4.56 -6.04 -16.05
CA ASP A 143 4.20 -7.45 -15.90
C ASP A 143 3.25 -7.64 -14.71
N ARG A 144 3.47 -6.88 -13.64
CA ARG A 144 2.72 -6.98 -12.38
C ARG A 144 2.36 -5.60 -11.85
N ILE A 145 1.17 -5.52 -11.27
CA ILE A 145 0.74 -4.36 -10.49
C ILE A 145 0.24 -4.88 -9.14
N ILE A 146 0.77 -4.31 -8.05
CA ILE A 146 0.34 -4.61 -6.69
C ILE A 146 -0.13 -3.35 -6.00
N ALA A 147 -1.21 -3.45 -5.21
CA ALA A 147 -1.66 -2.44 -4.26
C ALA A 147 -1.89 -3.12 -2.89
N LEU A 148 -0.87 -3.06 -2.01
CA LEU A 148 -0.88 -3.73 -0.73
C LEU A 148 -1.45 -2.80 0.36
N GLU A 149 -2.71 -3.02 0.75
CA GLU A 149 -3.45 -2.22 1.74
C GLU A 149 -3.39 -0.69 1.49
N SER A 150 -3.47 -0.32 0.23
CA SER A 150 -3.41 1.07 -0.23
C SER A 150 -4.63 1.46 -1.07
N ALA A 151 -5.20 0.53 -1.82
CA ALA A 151 -6.27 0.78 -2.80
C ALA A 151 -7.57 1.33 -2.17
N GLN A 152 -7.81 1.08 -0.87
CA GLN A 152 -8.92 1.68 -0.11
C GLN A 152 -8.87 3.21 -0.04
N HIS A 153 -7.74 3.82 -0.38
CA HIS A 153 -7.56 5.27 -0.40
C HIS A 153 -7.66 5.89 -1.80
N PHE A 154 -7.76 5.07 -2.85
CA PHE A 154 -7.73 5.54 -4.23
C PHE A 154 -9.11 5.98 -4.68
N LYS A 155 -9.24 7.23 -5.09
CA LYS A 155 -10.52 7.83 -5.48
C LYS A 155 -10.39 8.61 -6.78
N PRO A 156 -11.25 8.36 -7.78
CA PRO A 156 -12.23 7.27 -7.85
C PRO A 156 -11.54 5.90 -8.03
N PHE A 157 -12.06 4.86 -7.37
CA PHE A 157 -11.49 3.51 -7.47
C PHE A 157 -11.52 2.97 -8.92
N LYS A 158 -12.60 3.29 -9.66
CA LYS A 158 -12.74 2.91 -11.06
C LYS A 158 -11.59 3.45 -11.94
N ASP A 159 -11.12 4.67 -11.68
CA ASP A 159 -10.04 5.27 -12.47
C ASP A 159 -8.72 4.56 -12.19
N PHE A 160 -8.47 4.16 -10.93
CA PHE A 160 -7.32 3.33 -10.58
C PHE A 160 -7.36 1.97 -11.30
N ILE A 161 -8.51 1.30 -11.33
CA ILE A 161 -8.67 0.04 -12.08
C ILE A 161 -8.41 0.25 -13.58
N SER A 162 -8.95 1.32 -14.16
CA SER A 162 -8.77 1.66 -15.57
C SER A 162 -7.29 1.93 -15.92
N GLU A 163 -6.58 2.67 -15.07
CA GLU A 163 -5.15 2.94 -15.22
C GLU A 163 -4.32 1.65 -15.07
N SER A 164 -4.64 0.83 -14.08
CA SER A 164 -3.98 -0.46 -13.90
C SER A 164 -4.16 -1.37 -15.13
N ASN A 165 -5.37 -1.46 -15.66
CA ASN A 165 -5.65 -2.22 -16.88
C ASN A 165 -4.92 -1.65 -18.11
N ARG A 166 -4.82 -0.33 -18.24
CA ARG A 166 -4.10 0.33 -19.35
C ARG A 166 -2.62 -0.02 -19.36
N ILE A 167 -2.01 -0.07 -18.17
CA ILE A 167 -0.55 -0.23 -18.02
C ILE A 167 -0.14 -1.70 -18.04
N LEU A 168 -1.01 -2.57 -17.56
CA LEU A 168 -0.71 -4.00 -17.48
C LEU A 168 -0.54 -4.58 -18.87
N LYS A 169 0.52 -5.39 -19.07
CA LYS A 169 0.75 -6.15 -20.31
C LYS A 169 -0.34 -7.19 -20.50
N LYS A 170 -0.48 -7.68 -21.74
CA LYS A 170 -1.26 -8.91 -21.99
C LYS A 170 -0.67 -10.03 -21.12
N ASP A 171 -1.51 -10.77 -20.45
CA ASP A 171 -1.14 -11.84 -19.50
C ASP A 171 -0.43 -11.33 -18.23
N GLY A 172 -0.44 -10.01 -17.99
CA GLY A 172 0.02 -9.43 -16.74
C GLY A 172 -0.96 -9.67 -15.59
N ILE A 173 -0.47 -9.64 -14.35
CA ILE A 173 -1.28 -9.91 -13.15
C ILE A 173 -1.44 -8.63 -12.33
N PHE A 174 -2.69 -8.31 -11.99
CA PHE A 174 -3.05 -7.29 -11.03
C PHE A 174 -3.48 -7.94 -9.71
N THR A 175 -2.82 -7.59 -8.61
CA THR A 175 -3.11 -8.11 -7.28
C THR A 175 -3.27 -6.97 -6.30
N PHE A 176 -4.29 -7.04 -5.46
CA PHE A 176 -4.42 -6.08 -4.36
C PHE A 176 -4.96 -6.74 -3.10
N ALA A 177 -4.57 -6.19 -1.96
CA ALA A 177 -5.13 -6.52 -0.65
C ALA A 177 -5.74 -5.26 -0.06
N ILE A 178 -6.99 -5.35 0.35
CA ILE A 178 -7.70 -4.26 1.03
C ILE A 178 -8.50 -4.82 2.20
N PRO A 179 -8.68 -4.06 3.27
CA PRO A 179 -9.64 -4.43 4.32
C PRO A 179 -11.05 -4.29 3.76
N VAL A 180 -11.86 -5.32 3.96
CA VAL A 180 -13.29 -5.33 3.60
C VAL A 180 -14.14 -5.54 4.84
N THR A 181 -15.37 -5.02 4.82
CA THR A 181 -16.35 -5.27 5.87
C THR A 181 -17.13 -6.55 5.54
N GLY A 182 -17.19 -7.48 6.49
CA GLY A 182 -17.91 -8.75 6.31
C GLY A 182 -19.43 -8.61 6.22
N GLU A 183 -20.02 -7.64 6.94
CA GLU A 183 -21.45 -7.33 6.92
C GLU A 183 -21.66 -5.85 7.18
N LYS A 184 -22.60 -5.21 6.44
CA LYS A 184 -22.95 -3.77 6.59
C LYS A 184 -23.41 -3.40 8.02
N SER A 185 -23.91 -4.35 8.79
CA SER A 185 -24.36 -4.15 10.17
C SER A 185 -23.22 -3.96 11.17
N ASN A 186 -22.02 -4.44 10.87
CA ASN A 186 -20.89 -4.43 11.81
C ASN A 186 -20.09 -3.12 11.81
N ILE A 187 -20.28 -2.24 10.83
CA ILE A 187 -19.60 -0.94 10.74
C ILE A 187 -19.90 -0.06 11.96
N LYS A 188 -21.13 -0.13 12.50
CA LYS A 188 -21.55 0.62 13.70
C LYS A 188 -20.81 0.19 14.98
N ASN A 189 -20.24 -1.01 14.99
CA ASN A 189 -19.56 -1.59 16.15
C ASN A 189 -18.06 -1.31 16.18
N LEU A 190 -17.49 -0.69 15.13
CA LEU A 190 -16.08 -0.34 15.07
C LEU A 190 -15.70 0.86 15.97
N GLY A 191 -16.68 1.51 16.63
CA GLY A 191 -16.45 2.63 17.54
C GLY A 191 -15.66 3.76 16.88
N MET A 192 -14.60 4.26 17.51
CA MET A 192 -13.75 5.31 16.94
C MET A 192 -13.07 4.90 15.63
N LEU A 193 -12.84 3.61 15.38
CA LEU A 193 -12.28 3.14 14.12
C LEU A 193 -13.20 3.41 12.94
N SER A 194 -14.51 3.45 13.13
CA SER A 194 -15.47 3.82 12.08
C SER A 194 -15.28 5.27 11.60
N PHE A 195 -14.77 6.15 12.45
CA PHE A 195 -14.48 7.54 12.12
C PHE A 195 -13.05 7.72 11.58
N THR A 196 -12.11 6.87 12.00
CA THR A 196 -10.70 6.91 11.56
C THR A 196 -10.45 6.11 10.29
N TRP A 197 -11.43 5.31 9.84
CA TRP A 197 -11.39 4.51 8.60
C TRP A 197 -12.26 5.17 7.51
N PRO A 198 -11.80 6.21 6.84
CA PRO A 198 -12.60 6.98 5.86
C PRO A 198 -12.39 6.51 4.42
N SER A 199 -11.84 5.33 4.24
CA SER A 199 -11.94 4.63 2.97
C SER A 199 -13.41 4.31 2.71
N GLU A 200 -13.83 4.33 1.48
CA GLU A 200 -15.06 3.66 1.10
C GLU A 200 -14.92 2.23 1.63
N HIS A 201 -15.77 1.89 2.61
CA HIS A 201 -15.79 0.53 3.13
C HIS A 201 -16.33 -0.34 1.99
N TYR A 202 -15.45 -0.89 1.19
CA TYR A 202 -15.85 -1.83 0.15
C TYR A 202 -16.42 -3.04 0.85
N ASP A 203 -17.70 -3.29 0.63
CA ASP A 203 -18.22 -4.59 0.96
C ASP A 203 -17.68 -5.62 -0.04
N LYS A 204 -17.68 -6.87 0.36
CA LYS A 204 -17.17 -7.96 -0.47
C LYS A 204 -17.84 -8.01 -1.84
N ASP A 205 -19.14 -7.71 -1.91
CA ASP A 205 -19.93 -7.79 -3.12
C ASP A 205 -19.52 -6.70 -4.11
N PHE A 206 -19.28 -5.46 -3.63
CA PHE A 206 -18.78 -4.36 -4.46
C PHE A 206 -17.42 -4.67 -5.13
N ILE A 207 -16.55 -5.44 -4.46
CA ILE A 207 -15.23 -5.80 -5.02
C ILE A 207 -15.35 -6.94 -6.05
N LEU A 208 -16.36 -7.79 -5.92
CA LEU A 208 -16.56 -8.95 -6.81
C LEU A 208 -17.41 -8.64 -8.06
N GLU A 209 -18.08 -7.47 -8.11
CA GLU A 209 -18.77 -6.93 -9.28
C GLU A 209 -17.81 -6.18 -10.22
#